data_0213c726c88288067508aed54731a2d6
#
_entry.id   0213c726c88288067508aed54731a2d6
#
_cell.length_a   1.000
_cell.length_b   1.000
_cell.length_c   1.000
_cell.angle_alpha   90.00
_cell.angle_beta   90.00
_cell.angle_gamma   90.00
#
_symmetry.space_group_name_H-M   'P 1'
#
loop_
_entity.id
_entity.type
_entity.pdbx_description
1 polymer ?
#
loop_
_entity_poly.entity_id
_entity_poly.type
_entity_poly.pdbx_seq_one_letter_code
_entity_poly.pdbx_strand_id
1 'polypeptide(L)'
;MILKNAVLLMEKYFNINYEFSPREVGRRIDEQLSKNESDYICVADGVILNNANRKPDYLKIVNGGMFAICDSGYVPLYIKWLYGKRYPQYCGSQIFKDLVSSQKYRMFFMGTNQRTLDGLKENLKAMNPKVENMSFYELPFKAVDEFDYPAIAKMVNEDGADIIWVALGAPKQEIFMSKLKPYLKRGVMIAVGAAFKFYSGQ
;
A
#
# COMPACT_ATOMS: atom_id res chain seq x y z
N MET A 1 -9.86 -24.15 28.35
CA MET A 1 -8.61 -24.12 27.55
C MET A 1 -8.59 -22.77 26.84
N ILE A 2 -7.90 -21.79 27.46
CA ILE A 2 -7.89 -20.38 27.03
C ILE A 2 -6.88 -20.27 25.90
N LEU A 3 -7.36 -20.15 24.66
CA LEU A 3 -6.52 -19.73 23.53
C LEU A 3 -6.05 -18.30 23.80
N LYS A 4 -4.81 -18.15 24.26
CA LYS A 4 -4.11 -16.87 24.29
C LYS A 4 -4.10 -16.34 22.86
N ASN A 5 -4.85 -15.27 22.61
CA ASN A 5 -4.65 -14.41 21.46
C ASN A 5 -3.23 -13.85 21.53
N ALA A 6 -2.28 -14.55 20.94
CA ALA A 6 -0.97 -14.01 20.69
C ALA A 6 -1.19 -12.90 19.67
N VAL A 7 -1.19 -11.65 20.10
CA VAL A 7 -0.97 -10.51 19.22
C VAL A 7 0.38 -10.79 18.57
N LEU A 8 0.35 -11.25 17.32
CA LEU A 8 1.57 -11.42 16.53
C LEU A 8 2.19 -10.03 16.41
N LEU A 9 3.27 -9.81 17.18
CA LEU A 9 4.06 -8.61 17.11
C LEU A 9 4.61 -8.50 15.69
N MET A 10 4.48 -7.32 15.09
CA MET A 10 5.16 -7.01 13.83
C MET A 10 6.63 -7.36 13.95
N GLU A 11 7.18 -8.02 12.94
CA GLU A 11 8.58 -8.41 12.98
C GLU A 11 9.44 -7.31 12.35
N LYS A 12 10.48 -6.90 13.07
CA LYS A 12 11.40 -5.85 12.62
C LYS A 12 12.66 -6.47 12.02
N TYR A 13 12.85 -6.24 10.72
CA TYR A 13 14.06 -6.64 10.01
C TYR A 13 14.62 -5.45 9.23
N PHE A 14 15.93 -5.30 9.25
CA PHE A 14 16.63 -4.20 8.55
C PHE A 14 16.01 -2.82 8.85
N ASN A 15 15.68 -2.59 10.12
CA ASN A 15 15.02 -1.40 10.68
C ASN A 15 13.56 -1.17 10.22
N ILE A 16 12.98 -1.99 9.35
CA ILE A 16 11.60 -1.88 8.86
C ILE A 16 10.68 -2.85 9.62
N ASN A 17 9.48 -2.38 9.96
CA ASN A 17 8.41 -3.19 10.55
C ASN A 17 7.66 -3.92 9.44
N TYR A 18 7.77 -5.26 9.37
CA TYR A 18 7.16 -6.09 8.35
C TYR A 18 5.95 -6.87 8.84
N GLU A 19 4.98 -7.05 7.94
CA GLU A 19 3.98 -8.11 8.01
C GLU A 19 4.15 -9.03 6.78
N PHE A 20 4.39 -10.31 7.00
CA PHE A 20 4.65 -11.29 5.94
C PHE A 20 3.45 -12.17 5.62
N SER A 21 2.43 -12.20 6.49
CA SER A 21 1.26 -13.05 6.32
C SER A 21 0.15 -12.33 5.55
N PRO A 22 -0.24 -12.77 4.33
CA PRO A 22 -1.36 -12.18 3.59
C PRO A 22 -2.66 -12.16 4.41
N ARG A 23 -2.89 -13.20 5.22
CA ARG A 23 -4.05 -13.27 6.11
C ARG A 23 -4.03 -12.17 7.17
N GLU A 24 -2.88 -11.96 7.81
CA GLU A 24 -2.74 -10.90 8.83
C GLU A 24 -2.80 -9.51 8.22
N VAL A 25 -2.27 -9.32 7.00
CA VAL A 25 -2.44 -8.08 6.24
C VAL A 25 -3.93 -7.76 6.07
N GLY A 26 -4.73 -8.70 5.57
CA GLY A 26 -6.17 -8.52 5.40
C GLY A 26 -6.89 -8.23 6.72
N ARG A 27 -6.59 -8.98 7.78
CA ARG A 27 -7.17 -8.77 9.12
C ARG A 27 -6.84 -7.37 9.67
N ARG A 28 -5.60 -6.92 9.55
CA ARG A 28 -5.17 -5.59 10.02
C ARG A 28 -5.80 -4.46 9.20
N ILE A 29 -6.02 -4.65 7.90
CA ILE A 29 -6.78 -3.70 7.07
C ILE A 29 -8.20 -3.57 7.63
N ASP A 30 -8.89 -4.70 7.87
CA ASP A 30 -10.25 -4.68 8.43
C ASP A 30 -10.31 -4.00 9.80
N GLU A 31 -9.36 -4.28 10.67
CA GLU A 31 -9.26 -3.62 11.98
C GLU A 31 -9.03 -2.12 11.84
N GLN A 32 -8.18 -1.68 10.91
CA GLN A 32 -7.94 -0.25 10.69
C GLN A 32 -9.20 0.45 10.16
N LEU A 33 -9.88 -0.17 9.21
CA LEU A 33 -11.14 0.37 8.68
C LEU A 33 -12.25 0.46 9.74
N SER A 34 -12.27 -0.48 10.71
CA SER A 34 -13.24 -0.45 11.81
C SER A 34 -13.02 0.70 12.79
N LYS A 35 -11.80 1.24 12.90
CA LYS A 35 -11.49 2.41 13.72
C LYS A 35 -11.96 3.72 13.10
N ASN A 36 -12.32 3.68 11.81
CA ASN A 36 -12.66 4.87 11.03
C ASN A 36 -11.55 5.94 11.02
N GLU A 37 -10.30 5.47 10.91
CA GLU A 37 -9.08 6.28 10.84
C GLU A 37 -8.33 5.95 9.55
N SER A 38 -7.49 6.88 9.09
CA SER A 38 -6.63 6.66 7.93
C SER A 38 -5.27 6.12 8.32
N ASP A 39 -4.70 5.24 7.48
CA ASP A 39 -3.31 4.81 7.60
C ASP A 39 -2.76 4.35 6.23
N TYR A 40 -1.51 3.86 6.21
CA TYR A 40 -0.90 3.36 4.98
C TYR A 40 -0.03 2.13 5.18
N ILE A 41 0.15 1.38 4.09
CA ILE A 41 1.02 0.21 3.97
C ILE A 41 2.08 0.51 2.92
N CYS A 42 3.35 0.33 3.27
CA CYS A 42 4.45 0.40 2.32
C CYS A 42 4.69 -0.97 1.66
N VAL A 43 5.04 -0.96 0.39
CA VAL A 43 5.39 -2.16 -0.38
C VAL A 43 6.90 -2.16 -0.59
N ALA A 44 7.63 -2.72 0.40
CA ALA A 44 9.06 -2.52 0.54
C ALA A 44 9.88 -3.43 -0.39
N ASP A 45 10.36 -2.84 -1.46
CA ASP A 45 11.37 -3.39 -2.37
C ASP A 45 12.81 -3.03 -1.93
N GLY A 46 13.79 -3.35 -2.77
CA GLY A 46 15.19 -3.01 -2.52
C GLY A 46 15.48 -1.51 -2.47
N VAL A 47 14.71 -0.69 -3.20
CA VAL A 47 14.86 0.79 -3.21
C VAL A 47 14.42 1.36 -1.87
N ILE A 48 13.26 0.93 -1.37
CA ILE A 48 12.75 1.35 -0.06
C ILE A 48 13.70 0.90 1.05
N LEU A 49 14.15 -0.36 1.03
CA LEU A 49 15.08 -0.90 2.00
C LEU A 49 16.39 -0.08 2.06
N ASN A 50 16.99 0.21 0.90
CA ASN A 50 18.23 0.99 0.82
C ASN A 50 18.04 2.43 1.31
N ASN A 51 16.96 3.11 0.89
CA ASN A 51 16.67 4.47 1.33
C ASN A 51 16.38 4.54 2.84
N ALA A 52 15.59 3.62 3.38
CA ALA A 52 15.25 3.57 4.80
C ALA A 52 16.48 3.38 5.69
N ASN A 53 17.44 2.55 5.26
CA ASN A 53 18.67 2.33 6.04
C ASN A 53 19.72 3.45 5.88
N ARG A 54 19.59 4.33 4.89
CA ARG A 54 20.49 5.46 4.68
C ARG A 54 19.95 6.81 5.15
N LYS A 55 18.62 6.96 5.21
CA LYS A 55 17.95 8.24 5.47
C LYS A 55 16.98 8.06 6.65
N PRO A 56 17.37 8.50 7.87
CA PRO A 56 16.55 8.35 9.07
C PRO A 56 15.13 8.91 8.95
N ASP A 57 14.96 10.03 8.25
CA ASP A 57 13.63 10.63 8.07
C ASP A 57 12.75 9.81 7.12
N TYR A 58 13.34 9.19 6.11
CA TYR A 58 12.60 8.26 5.26
C TYR A 58 12.23 6.96 6.01
N LEU A 59 13.11 6.47 6.88
CA LEU A 59 12.79 5.35 7.76
C LEU A 59 11.59 5.66 8.68
N LYS A 60 11.52 6.89 9.22
CA LYS A 60 10.34 7.32 10.01
C LYS A 60 9.06 7.28 9.18
N ILE A 61 9.14 7.69 7.90
CA ILE A 61 8.01 7.62 6.97
C ILE A 61 7.59 6.16 6.77
N VAL A 62 8.53 5.27 6.41
CA VAL A 62 8.20 3.84 6.18
C VAL A 62 7.58 3.19 7.42
N ASN A 63 8.13 3.44 8.60
CA ASN A 63 7.63 2.90 9.87
C ASN A 63 6.46 3.71 10.48
N GLY A 64 6.10 4.86 9.91
CA GLY A 64 4.97 5.69 10.32
C GLY A 64 3.61 5.21 9.80
N GLY A 65 3.61 4.23 8.89
CA GLY A 65 2.43 3.48 8.46
C GLY A 65 2.14 2.28 9.37
N MET A 66 1.13 1.52 9.00
CA MET A 66 0.73 0.30 9.73
C MET A 66 1.86 -0.73 9.78
N PHE A 67 2.45 -1.00 8.65
CA PHE A 67 3.57 -1.93 8.41
C PHE A 67 4.02 -1.83 6.95
N ALA A 68 5.11 -2.53 6.63
CA ALA A 68 5.50 -2.81 5.25
C ALA A 68 5.21 -4.27 4.90
N ILE A 69 4.82 -4.54 3.63
CA ILE A 69 4.87 -5.88 3.06
C ILE A 69 6.17 -6.05 2.27
N CYS A 70 6.60 -7.30 2.12
CA CYS A 70 7.88 -7.61 1.51
C CYS A 70 7.74 -7.83 -0.01
N ASP A 71 8.09 -6.83 -0.82
CA ASP A 71 8.08 -6.91 -2.29
C ASP A 71 9.39 -7.47 -2.87
N SER A 72 10.43 -7.60 -2.07
CA SER A 72 11.73 -8.12 -2.50
C SER A 72 11.85 -9.63 -2.29
N GLY A 73 12.22 -10.38 -3.33
CA GLY A 73 12.55 -11.81 -3.20
C GLY A 73 13.83 -12.09 -2.40
N TYR A 74 14.72 -11.11 -2.28
CA TYR A 74 15.98 -11.25 -1.53
C TYR A 74 15.82 -11.06 -0.04
N VAL A 75 14.88 -10.22 0.43
CA VAL A 75 14.70 -9.95 1.87
C VAL A 75 14.37 -11.23 2.65
N PRO A 76 13.41 -12.08 2.25
CA PRO A 76 13.16 -13.35 2.92
C PRO A 76 14.38 -14.28 2.91
N LEU A 77 15.18 -14.26 1.85
CA LEU A 77 16.40 -15.05 1.75
C LEU A 77 17.45 -14.61 2.79
N TYR A 78 17.67 -13.29 2.91
CA TYR A 78 18.60 -12.76 3.93
C TYR A 78 18.08 -12.99 5.35
N ILE A 79 16.78 -12.88 5.59
CA ILE A 79 16.19 -13.19 6.89
C ILE A 79 16.42 -14.66 7.24
N LYS A 80 16.23 -15.56 6.29
CA LYS A 80 16.51 -16.98 6.48
C LYS A 80 17.98 -17.23 6.83
N TRP A 81 18.89 -16.58 6.11
CA TRP A 81 20.32 -16.77 6.31
C TRP A 81 20.83 -16.17 7.62
N LEU A 82 20.38 -14.96 7.98
CA LEU A 82 20.87 -14.22 9.15
C LEU A 82 20.16 -14.62 10.46
N TYR A 83 18.88 -14.96 10.38
CA TYR A 83 18.02 -15.15 11.57
C TYR A 83 17.39 -16.55 11.65
N GLY A 84 17.62 -17.43 10.66
CA GLY A 84 17.05 -18.79 10.63
C GLY A 84 15.54 -18.87 10.39
N LYS A 85 14.86 -17.72 10.18
CA LYS A 85 13.42 -17.63 9.99
C LYS A 85 13.05 -17.66 8.50
N ARG A 86 11.87 -18.22 8.18
CA ARG A 86 11.38 -18.33 6.79
C ARG A 86 10.06 -17.58 6.66
N TYR A 87 10.00 -16.67 5.71
CA TYR A 87 8.80 -15.92 5.37
C TYR A 87 8.52 -16.00 3.88
N PRO A 88 7.22 -15.98 3.47
CA PRO A 88 6.88 -15.80 2.06
C PRO A 88 7.20 -14.37 1.61
N GLN A 89 7.41 -14.20 0.32
CA GLN A 89 7.30 -12.91 -0.33
C GLN A 89 5.80 -12.60 -0.51
N TYR A 90 5.39 -11.39 -0.19
CA TYR A 90 4.06 -10.88 -0.50
C TYR A 90 4.22 -9.55 -1.22
N CYS A 91 4.25 -9.62 -2.56
CA CYS A 91 4.59 -8.48 -3.40
C CYS A 91 3.41 -7.56 -3.71
N GLY A 92 3.71 -6.35 -4.20
CA GLY A 92 2.71 -5.34 -4.53
C GLY A 92 1.67 -5.80 -5.55
N SER A 93 2.06 -6.57 -6.57
CA SER A 93 1.13 -7.15 -7.54
C SER A 93 0.20 -8.19 -6.92
N GLN A 94 0.67 -8.93 -5.92
CA GLN A 94 -0.14 -9.96 -5.27
C GLN A 94 -1.16 -9.34 -4.32
N ILE A 95 -0.76 -8.41 -3.43
CA ILE A 95 -1.72 -7.72 -2.55
C ILE A 95 -2.77 -6.97 -3.38
N PHE A 96 -2.36 -6.35 -4.49
CA PHE A 96 -3.28 -5.67 -5.41
C PHE A 96 -4.32 -6.64 -5.96
N LYS A 97 -3.88 -7.78 -6.52
CA LYS A 97 -4.76 -8.83 -7.04
C LYS A 97 -5.71 -9.34 -5.97
N ASP A 98 -5.19 -9.70 -4.80
CA ASP A 98 -5.96 -10.30 -3.72
C ASP A 98 -7.08 -9.38 -3.23
N LEU A 99 -6.76 -8.09 -3.00
CA LEU A 99 -7.75 -7.13 -2.52
C LEU A 99 -8.77 -6.76 -3.60
N VAL A 100 -8.35 -6.57 -4.87
CA VAL A 100 -9.28 -6.30 -5.97
C VAL A 100 -10.22 -7.48 -6.19
N SER A 101 -9.69 -8.70 -6.26
CA SER A 101 -10.49 -9.92 -6.49
C SER A 101 -11.41 -10.27 -5.33
N SER A 102 -11.12 -9.80 -4.11
CA SER A 102 -11.99 -10.00 -2.95
C SER A 102 -13.37 -9.36 -3.10
N GLN A 103 -13.49 -8.32 -3.93
CA GLN A 103 -14.70 -7.52 -4.16
C GLN A 103 -15.32 -6.93 -2.86
N LYS A 104 -14.52 -6.90 -1.79
CA LYS A 104 -14.96 -6.53 -0.44
C LYS A 104 -14.97 -5.02 -0.22
N TYR A 105 -13.98 -4.31 -0.78
CA TYR A 105 -13.68 -2.93 -0.46
C TYR A 105 -14.10 -1.99 -1.58
N ARG A 106 -14.54 -0.77 -1.21
CA ARG A 106 -14.59 0.35 -2.14
C ARG A 106 -13.17 0.88 -2.31
N MET A 107 -12.74 1.09 -3.57
CA MET A 107 -11.36 1.44 -3.88
C MET A 107 -11.28 2.76 -4.65
N PHE A 108 -10.22 3.51 -4.38
CA PHE A 108 -9.82 4.71 -5.11
C PHE A 108 -8.43 4.47 -5.71
N PHE A 109 -8.27 4.69 -7.01
CA PHE A 109 -7.01 4.48 -7.73
C PHE A 109 -6.42 5.82 -8.11
N MET A 110 -5.21 6.16 -7.63
CA MET A 110 -4.58 7.43 -7.95
C MET A 110 -3.11 7.29 -8.32
N GLY A 111 -2.65 8.20 -9.18
CA GLY A 111 -1.29 8.24 -9.70
C GLY A 111 -1.23 7.96 -11.19
N THR A 112 0.01 7.83 -11.71
CA THR A 112 0.26 7.55 -13.15
C THR A 112 -0.47 8.52 -14.10
N ASN A 113 -0.63 8.16 -15.39
CA ASN A 113 -1.33 8.94 -16.40
C ASN A 113 -2.70 8.32 -16.73
N GLN A 114 -3.57 9.13 -17.35
CA GLN A 114 -4.94 8.74 -17.68
C GLN A 114 -5.00 7.46 -18.53
N ARG A 115 -4.13 7.32 -19.54
CA ARG A 115 -4.08 6.11 -20.39
C ARG A 115 -3.89 4.83 -19.59
N THR A 116 -2.99 4.87 -18.60
CA THR A 116 -2.76 3.70 -17.71
C THR A 116 -3.96 3.45 -16.82
N LEU A 117 -4.60 4.51 -16.30
CA LEU A 117 -5.81 4.38 -15.47
C LEU A 117 -6.99 3.82 -16.27
N ASP A 118 -7.19 4.23 -17.51
CA ASP A 118 -8.25 3.72 -18.38
C ASP A 118 -8.04 2.23 -18.69
N GLY A 119 -6.82 1.83 -19.06
CA GLY A 119 -6.47 0.42 -19.28
C GLY A 119 -6.61 -0.41 -18.01
N LEU A 120 -6.23 0.15 -16.86
CA LEU A 120 -6.39 -0.50 -15.57
C LEU A 120 -7.88 -0.73 -15.25
N LYS A 121 -8.72 0.31 -15.37
CA LYS A 121 -10.16 0.22 -15.15
C LYS A 121 -10.78 -0.88 -16.01
N GLU A 122 -10.46 -0.92 -17.30
CA GLU A 122 -11.01 -1.91 -18.23
C GLU A 122 -10.62 -3.33 -17.84
N ASN A 123 -9.33 -3.57 -17.56
CA ASN A 123 -8.83 -4.90 -17.27
C ASN A 123 -9.28 -5.42 -15.89
N LEU A 124 -9.47 -4.54 -14.92
CA LEU A 124 -9.91 -4.95 -13.57
C LEU A 124 -11.39 -5.38 -13.51
N LYS A 125 -12.22 -5.00 -14.48
CA LYS A 125 -13.64 -5.41 -14.55
C LYS A 125 -13.81 -6.93 -14.55
N ALA A 126 -12.89 -7.65 -15.17
CA ALA A 126 -12.91 -9.12 -15.20
C ALA A 126 -12.69 -9.75 -13.81
N MET A 127 -11.93 -9.09 -12.92
CA MET A 127 -11.67 -9.53 -11.54
C MET A 127 -12.71 -9.01 -10.55
N ASN A 128 -13.17 -7.78 -10.78
CA ASN A 128 -14.12 -7.10 -9.90
C ASN A 128 -15.03 -6.17 -10.71
N PRO A 129 -16.24 -6.60 -11.08
CA PRO A 129 -17.18 -5.76 -11.84
C PRO A 129 -17.54 -4.44 -11.13
N LYS A 130 -17.44 -4.36 -9.79
CA LYS A 130 -17.72 -3.13 -9.03
C LYS A 130 -16.74 -1.99 -9.34
N VAL A 131 -15.59 -2.31 -9.96
CA VAL A 131 -14.57 -1.32 -10.40
C VAL A 131 -15.16 -0.27 -11.34
N GLU A 132 -16.23 -0.61 -12.09
CA GLU A 132 -16.93 0.34 -12.96
C GLU A 132 -17.37 1.62 -12.21
N ASN A 133 -17.77 1.49 -10.95
CA ASN A 133 -18.27 2.56 -10.09
C ASN A 133 -17.20 3.07 -9.09
N MET A 134 -15.92 2.74 -9.29
CA MET A 134 -14.81 3.20 -8.47
C MET A 134 -14.10 4.38 -9.13
N SER A 135 -13.40 5.17 -8.33
CA SER A 135 -12.74 6.40 -8.77
C SER A 135 -11.31 6.15 -9.24
N PHE A 136 -10.96 6.75 -10.38
CA PHE A 136 -9.63 6.74 -10.97
C PHE A 136 -9.18 8.18 -11.17
N TYR A 137 -8.04 8.55 -10.60
CA TYR A 137 -7.57 9.93 -10.60
C TYR A 137 -6.11 10.03 -11.01
N GLU A 138 -5.84 10.73 -12.10
CA GLU A 138 -4.50 11.06 -12.53
C GLU A 138 -3.88 12.08 -11.58
N LEU A 139 -2.70 11.77 -11.05
CA LEU A 139 -1.90 12.73 -10.29
C LEU A 139 -0.90 13.41 -11.22
N PRO A 140 -0.81 14.74 -11.22
CA PRO A 140 0.12 15.46 -12.09
C PRO A 140 1.58 15.11 -11.77
N PHE A 141 2.42 15.15 -12.81
CA PHE A 141 3.87 14.94 -12.63
C PHE A 141 4.52 16.19 -12.05
N LYS A 142 4.66 16.23 -10.73
CA LYS A 142 5.29 17.33 -9.97
C LYS A 142 6.00 16.82 -8.72
N ALA A 143 6.80 17.67 -8.06
CA ALA A 143 7.47 17.32 -6.82
C ALA A 143 6.45 16.98 -5.72
N VAL A 144 6.87 16.15 -4.74
CA VAL A 144 5.97 15.67 -3.69
C VAL A 144 5.45 16.82 -2.80
N ASP A 145 6.22 17.90 -2.68
CA ASP A 145 5.84 19.07 -1.86
C ASP A 145 4.87 20.04 -2.56
N GLU A 146 4.66 19.85 -3.87
CA GLU A 146 3.78 20.72 -4.68
C GLU A 146 2.35 20.21 -4.79
N PHE A 147 2.01 19.04 -4.21
CA PHE A 147 0.65 18.53 -4.21
C PHE A 147 -0.25 19.31 -3.25
N ASP A 148 -1.47 19.58 -3.69
CA ASP A 148 -2.54 20.11 -2.83
C ASP A 148 -3.18 18.95 -2.03
N TYR A 149 -2.56 18.58 -0.92
CA TYR A 149 -3.00 17.48 -0.07
C TYR A 149 -4.43 17.67 0.48
N PRO A 150 -4.84 18.86 0.93
CA PRO A 150 -6.22 19.12 1.32
C PRO A 150 -7.23 18.85 0.20
N ALA A 151 -6.95 19.31 -1.02
CA ALA A 151 -7.85 19.09 -2.16
C ALA A 151 -7.94 17.61 -2.55
N ILE A 152 -6.79 16.89 -2.58
CA ILE A 152 -6.76 15.45 -2.85
C ILE A 152 -7.53 14.70 -1.77
N ALA A 153 -7.29 15.01 -0.50
CA ALA A 153 -7.98 14.37 0.62
C ALA A 153 -9.49 14.62 0.58
N LYS A 154 -9.92 15.82 0.19
CA LYS A 154 -11.36 16.13 0.03
C LYS A 154 -12.01 15.15 -0.95
N MET A 155 -11.43 14.94 -2.13
CA MET A 155 -11.96 14.00 -3.12
C MET A 155 -12.04 12.57 -2.59
N VAL A 156 -10.99 12.09 -1.92
CA VAL A 156 -10.96 10.74 -1.35
C VAL A 156 -11.96 10.58 -0.21
N ASN A 157 -12.10 11.60 0.64
CA ASN A 157 -13.06 11.61 1.74
C ASN A 157 -14.52 11.63 1.25
N GLU A 158 -14.79 12.36 0.16
CA GLU A 158 -16.11 12.40 -0.48
C GLU A 158 -16.45 11.08 -1.18
N ASP A 159 -15.45 10.41 -1.78
CA ASP A 159 -15.61 9.07 -2.35
C ASP A 159 -15.93 8.01 -1.28
N GLY A 160 -15.36 8.12 -0.09
CA GLY A 160 -15.53 7.17 1.01
C GLY A 160 -14.80 5.84 0.81
N ALA A 161 -13.71 5.83 0.04
CA ALA A 161 -12.93 4.64 -0.24
C ALA A 161 -12.38 3.97 1.02
N ASP A 162 -12.40 2.65 1.03
CA ASP A 162 -11.75 1.80 2.04
C ASP A 162 -10.27 1.63 1.74
N ILE A 163 -9.93 1.38 0.48
CA ILE A 163 -8.55 1.21 -0.01
C ILE A 163 -8.22 2.31 -1.02
N ILE A 164 -7.09 2.98 -0.81
CA ILE A 164 -6.58 4.01 -1.71
C ILE A 164 -5.26 3.51 -2.32
N TRP A 165 -5.29 3.13 -3.58
CA TRP A 165 -4.11 2.70 -4.31
C TRP A 165 -3.30 3.89 -4.80
N VAL A 166 -1.98 3.92 -4.49
CA VAL A 166 -1.08 5.02 -4.85
C VAL A 166 0.03 4.50 -5.76
N ALA A 167 0.17 5.10 -6.95
CA ALA A 167 1.17 4.72 -7.95
C ALA A 167 1.98 5.94 -8.42
N LEU A 168 3.00 6.32 -7.64
CA LEU A 168 3.93 7.44 -7.93
C LEU A 168 5.40 7.00 -8.02
N GLY A 169 5.68 5.72 -7.71
CA GLY A 169 7.03 5.19 -7.61
C GLY A 169 7.75 5.57 -6.31
N ALA A 170 8.61 4.66 -5.82
CA ALA A 170 9.44 4.90 -4.63
C ALA A 170 10.60 5.86 -4.95
N PRO A 171 10.99 6.74 -4.03
CA PRO A 171 10.49 6.96 -2.67
C PRO A 171 9.31 7.96 -2.59
N LYS A 172 8.83 8.46 -3.72
CA LYS A 172 7.84 9.54 -3.78
C LYS A 172 6.49 9.12 -3.21
N GLN A 173 6.05 7.89 -3.49
CA GLN A 173 4.75 7.40 -3.05
C GLN A 173 4.64 7.24 -1.53
N GLU A 174 5.71 6.82 -0.84
CA GLU A 174 5.71 6.69 0.62
C GLU A 174 5.65 8.07 1.29
N ILE A 175 6.43 9.04 0.77
CA ILE A 175 6.40 10.42 1.24
C ILE A 175 5.01 11.03 1.00
N PHE A 176 4.42 10.80 -0.17
CA PHE A 176 3.08 11.26 -0.53
C PHE A 176 2.02 10.72 0.44
N MET A 177 2.02 9.41 0.71
CA MET A 177 1.06 8.80 1.63
C MET A 177 1.21 9.36 3.06
N SER A 178 2.45 9.51 3.53
CA SER A 178 2.72 10.09 4.85
C SER A 178 2.19 11.53 4.98
N LYS A 179 2.31 12.35 3.91
CA LYS A 179 1.79 13.72 3.88
C LYS A 179 0.27 13.79 3.71
N LEU A 180 -0.33 12.84 2.99
CA LEU A 180 -1.78 12.81 2.77
C LEU A 180 -2.54 12.28 3.99
N LYS A 181 -1.95 11.34 4.74
CA LYS A 181 -2.58 10.69 5.91
C LYS A 181 -3.28 11.67 6.88
N PRO A 182 -2.69 12.81 7.30
CA PRO A 182 -3.32 13.71 8.27
C PRO A 182 -4.62 14.38 7.77
N TYR A 183 -4.87 14.41 6.47
CA TYR A 183 -6.04 15.03 5.85
C TYR A 183 -7.16 14.03 5.55
N LEU A 184 -6.86 12.72 5.56
CA LEU A 184 -7.84 11.68 5.33
C LEU A 184 -8.59 11.34 6.61
N LYS A 185 -9.92 11.20 6.49
CA LYS A 185 -10.78 10.80 7.61
C LYS A 185 -10.71 9.31 7.88
N ARG A 186 -10.59 8.48 6.84
CA ARG A 186 -10.54 7.02 6.91
C ARG A 186 -9.84 6.41 5.69
N GLY A 187 -9.67 5.11 5.70
CA GLY A 187 -9.15 4.33 4.58
C GLY A 187 -7.68 3.96 4.74
N VAL A 188 -7.25 2.94 4.01
CA VAL A 188 -5.88 2.45 4.00
C VAL A 188 -5.25 2.74 2.65
N MET A 189 -4.23 3.57 2.61
CA MET A 189 -3.43 3.81 1.41
C MET A 189 -2.41 2.68 1.22
N ILE A 190 -2.24 2.22 -0.02
CA ILE A 190 -1.26 1.18 -0.36
C ILE A 190 -0.47 1.61 -1.58
N ALA A 191 0.87 1.69 -1.43
CA ALA A 191 1.76 2.07 -2.51
C ALA A 191 2.12 0.86 -3.38
N VAL A 192 1.62 0.81 -4.63
CA VAL A 192 1.80 -0.36 -5.51
C VAL A 192 2.58 -0.08 -6.79
N GLY A 193 2.99 1.17 -7.03
CA GLY A 193 3.88 1.56 -8.13
C GLY A 193 3.64 0.84 -9.46
N ALA A 194 4.48 -0.13 -9.77
CA ALA A 194 4.46 -0.86 -11.03
C ALA A 194 3.21 -1.74 -11.27
N ALA A 195 2.44 -2.07 -10.24
CA ALA A 195 1.25 -2.93 -10.41
C ALA A 195 0.22 -2.31 -11.36
N PHE A 196 0.08 -0.98 -11.35
CA PHE A 196 -0.83 -0.31 -12.28
C PHE A 196 -0.47 -0.54 -13.74
N LYS A 197 0.82 -0.44 -14.11
CA LYS A 197 1.28 -0.75 -15.48
C LYS A 197 1.03 -2.21 -15.82
N PHE A 198 1.40 -3.11 -14.91
CA PHE A 198 1.21 -4.55 -15.13
C PHE A 198 -0.26 -4.90 -15.41
N TYR A 199 -1.18 -4.40 -14.60
CA TYR A 199 -2.61 -4.69 -14.76
C TYR A 199 -3.32 -3.82 -15.81
N SER A 200 -2.70 -2.73 -16.29
CA SER A 200 -3.23 -1.94 -17.42
C SER A 200 -2.89 -2.54 -18.79
N GLY A 201 -2.08 -3.61 -18.84
CA GLY A 201 -1.66 -4.23 -20.10
C GLY A 201 -0.52 -3.46 -20.82
N GLN A 202 0.29 -2.69 -20.09
CA GLN A 202 1.42 -1.91 -20.62
C GLN A 202 2.77 -2.47 -20.19
#